data_c7948508308714155fb97325da289dfb
#
_entry.id   c7948508308714155fb97325da289dfb
#
_cell.length_a   1.000
_cell.length_b   1.000
_cell.length_c   1.000
_cell.angle_alpha   90.00
_cell.angle_beta   90.00
_cell.angle_gamma   90.00
#
_symmetry.space_group_name_H-M   'P 1'
#
loop_
_entity.id
_entity.type
_entity.pdbx_description
1 polymer ?
#
loop_
_entity_poly.entity_id
_entity_poly.type
_entity_poly.pdbx_seq_one_letter_code
_entity_poly.pdbx_strand_id
1 'polypeptide(L)'
;ISDVLLACKKENISNIELGSNHVYEKNFKKIIKQYDFRFIVHNYFPIPRKGFVVNIASLDSHIRNLSLKHVKKAIIFCRDTDAKLYTFHPGFIGDPYQASRSKKNYDFIWKQNGVRKSYKLAFNYMLNSLKTIVNFARKNHVRVALETEGSSKKKDNFGLMQKPEEYRKLFEYFTPKDLGINLNVGHLNLASKAFEFSKVKFVDDIEDYIVAIELSHNNGIEDEHLPIKRKAWYWKILKKKIFITVPKILEYRNCNISKIKQSIELLKKN
;
A
#
# COMPACT_ATOMS: atom_id res chain seq x y z
N ILE A 1 17.90 2.25 7.18
CA ILE A 1 16.83 1.94 8.13
C ILE A 1 17.19 2.38 9.56
N SER A 2 18.44 2.17 10.01
CA SER A 2 18.91 2.50 11.37
C SER A 2 18.62 3.94 11.77
N ASP A 3 18.98 4.91 10.91
CA ASP A 3 18.83 6.35 11.22
C ASP A 3 17.35 6.74 11.39
N VAL A 4 16.47 6.15 10.56
CA VAL A 4 15.02 6.39 10.64
C VAL A 4 14.45 5.86 11.95
N LEU A 5 14.80 4.62 12.32
CA LEU A 5 14.32 4.01 13.56
C LEU A 5 14.87 4.75 14.79
N LEU A 6 16.13 5.19 14.75
CA LEU A 6 16.72 6.00 15.82
C LEU A 6 16.02 7.36 15.96
N ALA A 7 15.71 8.02 14.85
CA ALA A 7 14.96 9.26 14.86
C ALA A 7 13.53 9.07 15.43
N CYS A 8 12.83 8.00 15.02
CA CYS A 8 11.52 7.66 15.57
C CYS A 8 11.59 7.41 17.09
N LYS A 9 12.61 6.67 17.57
CA LYS A 9 12.82 6.42 19.00
C LYS A 9 13.01 7.71 19.79
N LYS A 10 13.86 8.64 19.31
CA LYS A 10 14.10 9.94 19.93
C LYS A 10 12.82 10.78 20.05
N GLU A 11 11.89 10.59 19.15
CA GLU A 11 10.63 11.33 19.09
C GLU A 11 9.44 10.57 19.71
N ASN A 12 9.69 9.44 20.39
CA ASN A 12 8.67 8.56 20.99
C ASN A 12 7.61 8.07 19.97
N ILE A 13 8.03 7.81 18.74
CA ILE A 13 7.20 7.18 17.71
C ILE A 13 7.54 5.71 17.66
N SER A 14 6.63 4.84 18.10
CA SER A 14 6.84 3.39 18.24
C SER A 14 5.99 2.53 17.29
N ASN A 15 5.06 3.12 16.56
CA ASN A 15 4.28 2.44 15.53
C ASN A 15 4.85 2.82 14.16
N ILE A 16 5.43 1.86 13.46
CA ILE A 16 6.20 2.12 12.24
C ILE A 16 5.69 1.24 11.11
N GLU A 17 5.47 1.85 9.96
CA GLU A 17 5.35 1.10 8.72
C GLU A 17 6.72 0.95 8.06
N LEU A 18 7.07 -0.30 7.73
CA LEU A 18 8.27 -0.63 6.98
C LEU A 18 7.91 -0.75 5.49
N GLY A 19 8.24 0.28 4.73
CA GLY A 19 7.84 0.42 3.32
C GLY A 19 9.01 0.38 2.34
N SER A 20 8.76 0.88 1.12
CA SER A 20 9.60 0.69 -0.06
C SER A 20 10.84 1.59 -0.14
N ASN A 21 10.92 2.65 0.67
CA ASN A 21 11.92 3.73 0.50
C ASN A 21 13.26 3.49 1.18
N HIS A 22 13.54 2.25 1.57
CA HIS A 22 14.82 1.86 2.15
C HIS A 22 15.78 1.28 1.10
N VAL A 23 17.07 1.41 1.34
CA VAL A 23 18.08 0.66 0.59
C VAL A 23 18.20 -0.75 1.15
N TYR A 24 18.67 -1.69 0.31
CA TYR A 24 18.98 -3.03 0.79
C TYR A 24 20.01 -2.99 1.91
N GLU A 25 19.72 -3.65 3.01
CA GLU A 25 20.62 -3.81 4.14
C GLU A 25 20.62 -5.27 4.61
N LYS A 26 21.81 -5.90 4.59
CA LYS A 26 21.94 -7.34 4.92
C LYS A 26 21.49 -7.66 6.34
N ASN A 27 21.74 -6.77 7.27
CA ASN A 27 21.52 -6.97 8.72
C ASN A 27 20.21 -6.35 9.23
N PHE A 28 19.28 -5.96 8.35
CA PHE A 28 18.06 -5.24 8.71
C PHE A 28 17.25 -5.94 9.81
N LYS A 29 17.16 -7.27 9.83
CA LYS A 29 16.45 -8.02 10.88
C LYS A 29 17.08 -7.82 12.27
N LYS A 30 18.43 -7.78 12.35
CA LYS A 30 19.14 -7.53 13.60
C LYS A 30 18.90 -6.10 14.10
N ILE A 31 18.87 -5.14 13.17
CA ILE A 31 18.61 -3.73 13.48
C ILE A 31 17.19 -3.57 14.03
N ILE A 32 16.19 -4.10 13.35
CA ILE A 32 14.78 -3.97 13.75
C ILE A 32 14.55 -4.57 15.15
N LYS A 33 15.17 -5.71 15.47
CA LYS A 33 15.06 -6.37 16.78
C LYS A 33 15.66 -5.57 17.95
N GLN A 34 16.42 -4.51 17.69
CA GLN A 34 16.96 -3.62 18.74
C GLN A 34 15.93 -2.61 19.27
N TYR A 35 14.75 -2.54 18.62
CA TYR A 35 13.70 -1.60 18.94
C TYR A 35 12.44 -2.34 19.36
N ASP A 36 11.85 -1.90 20.47
CA ASP A 36 10.53 -2.34 20.92
C ASP A 36 9.46 -1.51 20.20
N PHE A 37 9.35 -1.74 18.88
CA PHE A 37 8.39 -1.06 18.02
C PHE A 37 7.32 -2.03 17.51
N ARG A 38 6.14 -1.52 17.26
CA ARG A 38 5.09 -2.24 16.55
C ARG A 38 5.19 -1.93 15.06
N PHE A 39 5.26 -2.98 14.24
CA PHE A 39 5.45 -2.83 12.81
C PHE A 39 4.22 -3.24 12.02
N ILE A 40 3.95 -2.49 10.95
CA ILE A 40 3.21 -2.93 9.77
C ILE A 40 4.23 -3.03 8.65
N VAL A 41 4.06 -3.99 7.76
CA VAL A 41 4.97 -4.17 6.62
C VAL A 41 4.23 -3.85 5.34
N HIS A 42 4.84 -3.02 4.51
CA HIS A 42 4.22 -2.58 3.26
C HIS A 42 5.06 -2.98 2.04
N ASN A 43 4.35 -3.47 1.03
CA ASN A 43 4.74 -3.69 -0.36
C ASN A 43 6.15 -4.30 -0.54
N TYR A 44 7.15 -3.45 -0.76
CA TYR A 44 8.49 -3.87 -1.19
C TYR A 44 9.43 -4.24 -0.05
N PHE A 45 8.97 -4.18 1.18
CA PHE A 45 9.77 -4.61 2.34
C PHE A 45 9.58 -6.12 2.63
N PRO A 46 10.66 -6.88 2.94
CA PRO A 46 12.06 -6.49 3.04
C PRO A 46 12.72 -6.22 1.69
N ILE A 47 13.45 -5.12 1.58
CA ILE A 47 14.07 -4.69 0.32
C ILE A 47 14.99 -5.79 -0.24
N PRO A 48 14.79 -6.26 -1.47
CA PRO A 48 15.64 -7.29 -2.05
C PRO A 48 17.00 -6.73 -2.50
N ARG A 49 18.03 -7.57 -2.50
CA ARG A 49 19.38 -7.17 -2.96
C ARG A 49 19.38 -6.70 -4.41
N LYS A 50 18.63 -7.37 -5.28
CA LYS A 50 18.42 -6.98 -6.69
C LYS A 50 17.01 -6.43 -6.80
N GLY A 51 16.89 -5.15 -7.15
CA GLY A 51 15.60 -4.48 -7.31
C GLY A 51 14.80 -5.03 -8.49
N PHE A 52 13.48 -5.05 -8.34
CA PHE A 52 12.50 -5.33 -9.40
C PHE A 52 11.19 -4.65 -9.02
N VAL A 53 10.22 -4.59 -9.93
CA VAL A 53 8.89 -4.07 -9.62
C VAL A 53 7.97 -5.23 -9.28
N VAL A 54 7.37 -5.19 -8.09
CA VAL A 54 6.39 -6.20 -7.66
C VAL A 54 5.13 -6.07 -8.50
N ASN A 55 4.77 -7.13 -9.21
CA ASN A 55 3.53 -7.20 -9.99
C ASN A 55 2.93 -8.61 -9.89
N ILE A 56 1.99 -8.80 -8.97
CA ILE A 56 1.29 -10.07 -8.76
C ILE A 56 0.28 -10.38 -9.86
N ALA A 57 -0.03 -9.39 -10.71
CA ALA A 57 -0.93 -9.49 -11.86
C ALA A 57 -0.18 -9.69 -13.19
N SER A 58 1.16 -9.72 -13.16
CA SER A 58 1.96 -9.80 -14.37
C SER A 58 1.57 -10.97 -15.27
N LEU A 59 1.47 -10.72 -16.57
CA LEU A 59 1.28 -11.76 -17.58
C LEU A 59 2.56 -12.56 -17.80
N ASP A 60 3.72 -11.96 -17.49
CA ASP A 60 5.00 -12.68 -17.45
C ASP A 60 5.06 -13.54 -16.20
N SER A 61 5.11 -14.86 -16.39
CA SER A 61 5.16 -15.83 -15.29
C SER A 61 6.41 -15.70 -14.43
N HIS A 62 7.54 -15.28 -15.00
CA HIS A 62 8.78 -15.04 -14.25
C HIS A 62 8.61 -13.88 -13.26
N ILE A 63 8.10 -12.74 -13.72
CA ILE A 63 7.85 -11.55 -12.88
C ILE A 63 6.80 -11.88 -11.81
N ARG A 64 5.71 -12.55 -12.19
CA ARG A 64 4.66 -12.95 -11.26
C ARG A 64 5.18 -13.89 -10.17
N ASN A 65 5.98 -14.91 -10.54
CA ASN A 65 6.57 -15.84 -9.59
C ASN A 65 7.59 -15.15 -8.67
N LEU A 66 8.39 -14.22 -9.19
CA LEU A 66 9.31 -13.41 -8.40
C LEU A 66 8.54 -12.54 -7.38
N SER A 67 7.45 -11.93 -7.83
CA SER A 67 6.55 -11.14 -6.97
C SER A 67 5.92 -11.99 -5.87
N LEU A 68 5.39 -13.16 -6.19
CA LEU A 68 4.84 -14.09 -5.21
C LEU A 68 5.89 -14.56 -4.19
N LYS A 69 7.11 -14.83 -4.65
CA LYS A 69 8.23 -15.19 -3.76
C LYS A 69 8.58 -14.05 -2.80
N HIS A 70 8.53 -12.81 -3.29
CA HIS A 70 8.78 -11.62 -2.46
C HIS A 70 7.69 -11.44 -1.40
N VAL A 71 6.41 -11.48 -1.80
CA VAL A 71 5.25 -11.38 -0.89
C VAL A 71 5.31 -12.45 0.20
N LYS A 72 5.63 -13.71 -0.15
CA LYS A 72 5.81 -14.78 0.85
C LYS A 72 6.95 -14.48 1.81
N LYS A 73 8.06 -13.90 1.36
CA LYS A 73 9.16 -13.46 2.26
C LYS A 73 8.71 -12.34 3.20
N ALA A 74 7.89 -11.40 2.73
CA ALA A 74 7.33 -10.35 3.56
C ALA A 74 6.40 -10.92 4.64
N ILE A 75 5.54 -11.87 4.29
CA ILE A 75 4.67 -12.57 5.26
C ILE A 75 5.49 -13.32 6.31
N ILE A 76 6.55 -14.05 5.91
CA ILE A 76 7.46 -14.72 6.86
C ILE A 76 8.13 -13.69 7.75
N PHE A 77 8.56 -12.55 7.20
CA PHE A 77 9.15 -11.48 7.99
C PHE A 77 8.15 -10.91 9.01
N CYS A 78 6.90 -10.69 8.61
CA CYS A 78 5.84 -10.27 9.54
C CYS A 78 5.69 -11.26 10.70
N ARG A 79 5.59 -12.56 10.42
CA ARG A 79 5.53 -13.60 11.46
C ARG A 79 6.74 -13.56 12.40
N ASP A 80 7.96 -13.45 11.85
CA ASP A 80 9.22 -13.47 12.61
C ASP A 80 9.43 -12.22 13.48
N THR A 81 8.69 -11.13 13.21
CA THR A 81 8.78 -9.84 13.91
C THR A 81 7.48 -9.46 14.64
N ASP A 82 6.53 -10.37 14.69
CA ASP A 82 5.19 -10.17 15.26
C ASP A 82 4.38 -9.01 14.61
N ALA A 83 4.76 -8.60 13.42
CA ALA A 83 3.96 -7.68 12.61
C ALA A 83 2.69 -8.41 12.13
N LYS A 84 1.52 -7.92 12.51
CA LYS A 84 0.25 -8.63 12.25
C LYS A 84 -0.34 -8.35 10.88
N LEU A 85 0.15 -7.34 10.17
CA LEU A 85 -0.39 -6.87 8.91
C LEU A 85 0.72 -6.67 7.87
N TYR A 86 0.48 -7.21 6.68
CA TYR A 86 1.23 -6.93 5.46
C TYR A 86 0.29 -6.33 4.41
N THR A 87 0.62 -5.13 3.92
CA THR A 87 -0.13 -4.41 2.89
C THR A 87 0.66 -4.37 1.58
N PHE A 88 0.00 -4.42 0.44
CA PHE A 88 0.69 -4.43 -0.85
C PHE A 88 -0.23 -4.00 -2.01
N HIS A 89 0.38 -3.58 -3.11
CA HIS A 89 -0.34 -3.17 -4.31
C HIS A 89 -0.91 -4.35 -5.11
N PRO A 90 -2.04 -4.17 -5.81
CA PRO A 90 -2.68 -5.22 -6.61
C PRO A 90 -1.87 -5.63 -7.84
N GLY A 91 -0.93 -4.79 -8.26
CA GLY A 91 -0.16 -4.98 -9.47
C GLY A 91 -0.69 -4.18 -10.67
N PHE A 92 -0.21 -4.52 -11.85
CA PHE A 92 -0.41 -3.73 -13.07
C PHE A 92 -0.80 -4.62 -14.24
N ILE A 93 -1.56 -4.06 -15.20
CA ILE A 93 -1.93 -4.73 -16.46
C ILE A 93 -0.69 -5.02 -17.32
N GLY A 94 0.33 -4.17 -17.25
CA GLY A 94 1.63 -4.36 -17.88
C GLY A 94 2.76 -4.29 -16.88
N ASP A 95 3.96 -4.77 -17.23
CA ASP A 95 5.13 -4.66 -16.38
C ASP A 95 5.86 -3.35 -16.68
N PRO A 96 6.10 -2.50 -15.70
CA PRO A 96 6.90 -1.31 -15.90
C PRO A 96 8.38 -1.68 -16.16
N TYR A 97 9.03 -0.89 -16.96
CA TYR A 97 10.45 -1.09 -17.31
C TYR A 97 11.36 -0.84 -16.10
N GLN A 98 11.08 0.24 -15.37
CA GLN A 98 11.76 0.59 -14.11
C GLN A 98 10.91 1.58 -13.30
N ALA A 99 11.23 1.72 -12.01
CA ALA A 99 10.71 2.82 -11.21
C ALA A 99 11.50 4.10 -11.50
N SER A 100 10.80 5.21 -11.75
CA SER A 100 11.42 6.53 -11.83
C SER A 100 11.88 6.96 -10.44
N ARG A 101 13.14 7.35 -10.31
CA ARG A 101 13.71 7.91 -9.07
C ARG A 101 13.80 9.44 -9.10
N SER A 102 12.97 10.11 -9.90
CA SER A 102 12.96 11.56 -9.86
C SER A 102 12.46 12.04 -8.49
N LYS A 103 13.08 13.09 -7.93
CA LYS A 103 12.64 13.69 -6.65
C LYS A 103 11.20 14.22 -6.67
N LYS A 104 10.62 14.37 -7.85
CA LYS A 104 9.26 14.92 -8.05
C LYS A 104 8.21 13.87 -8.38
N ASN A 105 8.58 12.77 -9.04
CA ASN A 105 7.63 11.75 -9.48
C ASN A 105 8.24 10.37 -9.26
N TYR A 106 7.63 9.56 -8.39
CA TYR A 106 7.91 8.13 -8.24
C TYR A 106 7.09 7.29 -9.23
N ASP A 107 6.87 7.83 -10.44
CA ASP A 107 6.14 7.11 -11.47
C ASP A 107 6.97 5.97 -12.04
N PHE A 108 6.29 4.91 -12.39
CA PHE A 108 6.89 3.84 -13.18
C PHE A 108 7.11 4.29 -14.61
N ILE A 109 8.19 3.82 -15.22
CA ILE A 109 8.45 4.02 -16.65
C ILE A 109 7.88 2.83 -17.40
N TRP A 110 6.90 3.10 -18.26
CA TRP A 110 6.22 2.12 -19.09
C TRP A 110 6.84 2.08 -20.47
N LYS A 111 6.93 0.89 -21.11
CA LYS A 111 7.31 0.78 -22.51
C LYS A 111 6.17 1.36 -23.35
N GLN A 112 6.45 2.39 -24.14
CA GLN A 112 5.45 3.07 -24.99
C GLN A 112 4.77 2.13 -26.01
N ASN A 113 5.46 1.09 -26.46
CA ASN A 113 4.99 0.11 -27.43
C ASN A 113 4.62 -1.24 -26.82
N GLY A 114 4.40 -1.29 -25.50
CA GLY A 114 3.93 -2.51 -24.83
C GLY A 114 2.56 -2.90 -25.38
N VAL A 115 2.44 -4.14 -25.85
CA VAL A 115 1.15 -4.75 -26.24
C VAL A 115 0.13 -4.43 -25.17
N ARG A 116 -1.01 -3.83 -25.54
CA ARG A 116 -2.17 -3.64 -24.65
C ARG A 116 -2.55 -5.01 -24.10
N LYS A 117 -2.03 -5.31 -22.92
CA LYS A 117 -2.30 -6.57 -22.25
C LYS A 117 -3.75 -6.52 -21.75
N SER A 118 -4.46 -7.61 -21.86
CA SER A 118 -5.86 -7.69 -21.49
C SER A 118 -6.04 -7.44 -19.98
N TYR A 119 -6.82 -6.43 -19.60
CA TYR A 119 -7.26 -6.18 -18.23
C TYR A 119 -7.82 -7.48 -17.59
N LYS A 120 -8.69 -8.19 -18.31
CA LYS A 120 -9.32 -9.43 -17.84
C LYS A 120 -8.28 -10.50 -17.47
N LEU A 121 -7.22 -10.65 -18.27
CA LEU A 121 -6.16 -11.60 -17.98
C LEU A 121 -5.34 -11.17 -16.75
N ALA A 122 -4.95 -9.90 -16.67
CA ALA A 122 -4.19 -9.38 -15.52
C ALA A 122 -5.01 -9.50 -14.22
N PHE A 123 -6.31 -9.16 -14.25
CA PHE A 123 -7.20 -9.32 -13.11
C PHE A 123 -7.31 -10.79 -12.68
N ASN A 124 -7.45 -11.73 -13.60
CA ASN A 124 -7.48 -13.16 -13.29
C ASN A 124 -6.16 -13.66 -12.70
N TYR A 125 -5.02 -13.19 -13.21
CA TYR A 125 -3.71 -13.54 -12.61
C TYR A 125 -3.55 -12.94 -11.22
N MET A 126 -4.02 -11.70 -10.99
CA MET A 126 -4.09 -11.10 -9.66
C MET A 126 -4.92 -11.97 -8.70
N LEU A 127 -6.13 -12.37 -9.09
CA LEU A 127 -7.01 -13.23 -8.28
C LEU A 127 -6.31 -14.56 -7.90
N ASN A 128 -5.68 -15.22 -8.85
CA ASN A 128 -4.97 -16.49 -8.60
C ASN A 128 -3.78 -16.29 -7.65
N SER A 129 -3.04 -15.19 -7.83
CA SER A 129 -1.96 -14.81 -6.94
C SER A 129 -2.47 -14.52 -5.53
N LEU A 130 -3.59 -13.79 -5.39
CA LEU A 130 -4.22 -13.48 -4.11
C LEU A 130 -4.68 -14.73 -3.38
N LYS A 131 -5.30 -15.71 -4.07
CA LYS A 131 -5.66 -17.00 -3.46
C LYS A 131 -4.43 -17.69 -2.85
N THR A 132 -3.32 -17.67 -3.56
CA THR A 132 -2.03 -18.23 -3.08
C THR A 132 -1.51 -17.46 -1.87
N ILE A 133 -1.53 -16.13 -1.92
CA ILE A 133 -1.05 -15.23 -0.86
C ILE A 133 -1.89 -15.39 0.40
N VAL A 134 -3.21 -15.32 0.30
CA VAL A 134 -4.16 -15.44 1.42
C VAL A 134 -3.98 -16.78 2.14
N ASN A 135 -3.91 -17.89 1.39
CA ASN A 135 -3.67 -19.21 1.96
C ASN A 135 -2.33 -19.30 2.69
N PHE A 136 -1.28 -18.68 2.14
CA PHE A 136 0.03 -18.66 2.76
C PHE A 136 0.04 -17.76 4.01
N ALA A 137 -0.59 -16.60 3.97
CA ALA A 137 -0.70 -15.67 5.07
C ALA A 137 -1.47 -16.25 6.26
N ARG A 138 -2.59 -16.94 5.99
CA ARG A 138 -3.38 -17.65 7.01
C ARG A 138 -2.54 -18.69 7.77
N LYS A 139 -1.74 -19.50 7.06
CA LYS A 139 -0.83 -20.48 7.66
C LYS A 139 0.28 -19.85 8.52
N ASN A 140 0.59 -18.59 8.32
CA ASN A 140 1.60 -17.85 9.06
C ASN A 140 1.01 -16.87 10.09
N HIS A 141 -0.32 -16.87 10.28
CA HIS A 141 -1.04 -15.98 11.21
C HIS A 141 -0.79 -14.48 10.94
N VAL A 142 -0.64 -14.11 9.68
CA VAL A 142 -0.45 -12.73 9.22
C VAL A 142 -1.66 -12.28 8.42
N ARG A 143 -2.22 -11.13 8.77
CA ARG A 143 -3.25 -10.47 7.98
C ARG A 143 -2.62 -9.89 6.72
N VAL A 144 -3.32 -9.98 5.60
CA VAL A 144 -2.91 -9.34 4.34
C VAL A 144 -3.98 -8.40 3.85
N ALA A 145 -3.55 -7.28 3.26
CA ALA A 145 -4.47 -6.30 2.70
C ALA A 145 -3.96 -5.72 1.38
N LEU A 146 -4.88 -5.55 0.43
CA LEU A 146 -4.63 -4.84 -0.81
C LEU A 146 -4.78 -3.34 -0.59
N GLU A 147 -3.82 -2.58 -1.08
CA GLU A 147 -3.92 -1.13 -1.09
C GLU A 147 -4.86 -0.66 -2.21
N THR A 148 -5.63 0.41 -1.94
CA THR A 148 -6.42 1.07 -2.97
C THR A 148 -5.51 1.87 -3.90
N GLU A 149 -5.70 1.71 -5.22
CA GLU A 149 -4.86 2.34 -6.23
C GLU A 149 -5.37 3.72 -6.65
N GLY A 150 -4.39 4.60 -6.86
CA GLY A 150 -4.62 5.89 -7.48
C GLY A 150 -4.63 5.81 -9.00
N SER A 151 -5.18 6.84 -9.64
CA SER A 151 -5.05 7.04 -11.07
C SER A 151 -4.41 8.38 -11.38
N SER A 152 -3.55 8.40 -12.37
CA SER A 152 -3.06 9.62 -13.01
C SER A 152 -3.17 9.44 -14.52
N LYS A 153 -3.21 10.54 -15.29
CA LYS A 153 -3.28 10.48 -16.76
C LYS A 153 -2.22 9.57 -17.40
N LYS A 154 -1.11 9.32 -16.70
CA LYS A 154 -0.05 8.41 -17.14
C LYS A 154 -0.28 6.95 -16.78
N LYS A 155 -1.12 6.66 -15.76
CA LYS A 155 -1.39 5.32 -15.23
C LYS A 155 -2.71 4.71 -15.68
N ASP A 156 -3.60 5.49 -16.30
CA ASP A 156 -5.00 5.14 -16.59
C ASP A 156 -5.18 3.81 -17.35
N ASN A 157 -4.15 3.42 -18.10
CA ASN A 157 -4.20 2.18 -18.91
C ASN A 157 -3.42 1.00 -18.29
N PHE A 158 -2.82 1.16 -17.11
CA PHE A 158 -1.95 0.15 -16.52
C PHE A 158 -2.33 -0.28 -15.10
N GLY A 159 -3.17 0.49 -14.41
CA GLY A 159 -3.57 0.18 -13.03
C GLY A 159 -4.69 -0.85 -12.96
N LEU A 160 -4.67 -1.64 -11.88
CA LEU A 160 -5.78 -2.47 -11.41
C LEU A 160 -6.34 -1.89 -10.13
N MET A 161 -7.57 -2.22 -9.80
CA MET A 161 -8.21 -1.83 -8.53
C MET A 161 -8.31 -0.31 -8.31
N GLN A 162 -8.66 0.41 -9.38
CA GLN A 162 -8.83 1.86 -9.39
C GLN A 162 -10.31 2.30 -9.29
N LYS A 163 -11.26 1.38 -9.58
CA LYS A 163 -12.68 1.68 -9.72
C LYS A 163 -13.55 0.82 -8.81
N PRO A 164 -14.70 1.34 -8.33
CA PRO A 164 -15.59 0.60 -7.43
C PRO A 164 -16.02 -0.78 -7.91
N GLU A 165 -16.28 -0.94 -9.21
CA GLU A 165 -16.69 -2.22 -9.79
C GLU A 165 -15.61 -3.30 -9.71
N GLU A 166 -14.34 -2.93 -9.65
CA GLU A 166 -13.24 -3.88 -9.50
C GLU A 166 -13.23 -4.49 -8.09
N TYR A 167 -13.56 -3.69 -7.07
CA TYR A 167 -13.69 -4.17 -5.68
C TYR A 167 -14.91 -5.06 -5.52
N ARG A 168 -16.06 -4.72 -6.13
CA ARG A 168 -17.22 -5.61 -6.12
C ARG A 168 -16.88 -6.99 -6.69
N LYS A 169 -16.15 -7.05 -7.81
CA LYS A 169 -15.67 -8.32 -8.39
C LYS A 169 -14.67 -9.05 -7.49
N LEU A 170 -13.76 -8.33 -6.82
CA LEU A 170 -12.81 -8.92 -5.89
C LEU A 170 -13.54 -9.62 -4.71
N PHE A 171 -14.58 -8.98 -4.20
CA PHE A 171 -15.35 -9.47 -3.05
C PHE A 171 -16.26 -10.66 -3.36
N GLU A 172 -16.45 -11.02 -4.62
CA GLU A 172 -17.04 -12.31 -5.01
C GLU A 172 -16.12 -13.50 -4.66
N TYR A 173 -14.82 -13.25 -4.46
CA TYR A 173 -13.80 -14.29 -4.22
C TYR A 173 -13.22 -14.27 -2.81
N PHE A 174 -13.30 -13.16 -2.09
CA PHE A 174 -12.68 -13.00 -0.78
C PHE A 174 -13.64 -12.33 0.21
N THR A 175 -13.73 -12.89 1.40
CA THR A 175 -14.45 -12.28 2.52
C THR A 175 -13.56 -11.29 3.28
N PRO A 176 -14.12 -10.41 4.14
CA PRO A 176 -13.31 -9.53 5.00
C PRO A 176 -12.31 -10.28 5.89
N LYS A 177 -12.59 -11.55 6.22
CA LYS A 177 -11.66 -12.41 6.99
C LYS A 177 -10.48 -12.91 6.18
N ASP A 178 -10.66 -13.07 4.87
CA ASP A 178 -9.64 -13.58 3.97
C ASP A 178 -8.65 -12.49 3.57
N LEU A 179 -9.17 -11.38 3.03
CA LEU A 179 -8.38 -10.29 2.46
C LEU A 179 -8.90 -8.96 2.98
N GLY A 180 -8.02 -8.14 3.55
CA GLY A 180 -8.32 -6.77 3.91
C GLY A 180 -8.07 -5.78 2.78
N ILE A 181 -8.52 -4.55 3.00
CA ILE A 181 -8.18 -3.38 2.19
C ILE A 181 -7.38 -2.39 3.04
N ASN A 182 -6.26 -1.94 2.52
CA ASN A 182 -5.53 -0.78 3.00
C ASN A 182 -6.02 0.44 2.23
N LEU A 183 -6.85 1.26 2.86
CA LEU A 183 -7.44 2.44 2.24
C LEU A 183 -6.41 3.58 2.16
N ASN A 184 -5.79 3.79 1.01
CA ASN A 184 -4.96 4.97 0.78
C ASN A 184 -5.86 6.15 0.34
N VAL A 185 -6.03 7.15 1.21
CA VAL A 185 -6.92 8.28 0.93
C VAL A 185 -6.38 9.20 -0.17
N GLY A 186 -5.06 9.26 -0.33
CA GLY A 186 -4.42 9.99 -1.43
C GLY A 186 -4.77 9.34 -2.78
N HIS A 187 -4.60 8.04 -2.89
CA HIS A 187 -4.94 7.26 -4.08
C HIS A 187 -6.44 7.33 -4.39
N LEU A 188 -7.29 7.21 -3.36
CA LEU A 188 -8.73 7.35 -3.54
C LEU A 188 -9.13 8.72 -4.09
N ASN A 189 -8.43 9.79 -3.66
CA ASN A 189 -8.68 11.13 -4.20
C ASN A 189 -8.36 11.23 -5.68
N LEU A 190 -7.26 10.63 -6.12
CA LEU A 190 -6.85 10.56 -7.53
C LEU A 190 -7.85 9.75 -8.36
N ALA A 191 -8.13 8.52 -7.93
CA ALA A 191 -9.04 7.62 -8.64
C ALA A 191 -10.45 8.20 -8.76
N SER A 192 -10.99 8.76 -7.67
CA SER A 192 -12.34 9.34 -7.68
C SER A 192 -12.47 10.52 -8.63
N LYS A 193 -11.42 11.33 -8.80
CA LYS A 193 -11.41 12.42 -9.78
C LYS A 193 -11.23 11.92 -11.22
N ALA A 194 -10.37 10.90 -11.42
CA ALA A 194 -10.13 10.36 -12.77
C ALA A 194 -11.33 9.60 -13.32
N PHE A 195 -12.11 8.93 -12.46
CA PHE A 195 -13.22 8.06 -12.83
C PHE A 195 -14.58 8.55 -12.32
N GLU A 196 -14.66 9.77 -11.80
CA GLU A 196 -15.89 10.50 -11.45
C GLU A 196 -16.84 9.74 -10.50
N PHE A 197 -16.31 9.09 -9.46
CA PHE A 197 -17.12 8.42 -8.45
C PHE A 197 -17.04 9.08 -7.05
N SER A 198 -18.05 8.81 -6.22
CA SER A 198 -18.11 9.33 -4.84
C SER A 198 -17.16 8.59 -3.92
N LYS A 199 -16.19 9.30 -3.33
CA LYS A 199 -15.25 8.77 -2.33
C LYS A 199 -15.96 8.23 -1.08
N VAL A 200 -16.97 8.96 -0.62
CA VAL A 200 -17.72 8.56 0.60
C VAL A 200 -18.49 7.28 0.33
N LYS A 201 -19.25 7.25 -0.77
CA LYS A 201 -19.98 6.04 -1.15
C LYS A 201 -19.06 4.84 -1.36
N PHE A 202 -17.91 5.05 -2.01
CA PHE A 202 -16.92 3.99 -2.18
C PHE A 202 -16.47 3.41 -0.84
N VAL A 203 -16.15 4.26 0.13
CA VAL A 203 -15.74 3.82 1.47
C VAL A 203 -16.89 3.11 2.19
N ASP A 204 -18.13 3.62 2.07
CA ASP A 204 -19.31 2.95 2.65
C ASP A 204 -19.50 1.54 2.05
N ASP A 205 -19.27 1.38 0.75
CA ASP A 205 -19.42 0.09 0.04
C ASP A 205 -18.34 -0.95 0.44
N ILE A 206 -17.18 -0.53 0.98
CA ILE A 206 -16.05 -1.43 1.30
C ILE A 206 -15.64 -1.42 2.78
N GLU A 207 -16.34 -0.71 3.66
CA GLU A 207 -15.87 -0.42 5.03
C GLU A 207 -15.54 -1.66 5.86
N ASP A 208 -16.27 -2.76 5.69
CA ASP A 208 -16.01 -4.02 6.39
C ASP A 208 -14.67 -4.67 6.03
N TYR A 209 -14.12 -4.34 4.87
CA TYR A 209 -12.83 -4.83 4.40
C TYR A 209 -11.65 -3.96 4.85
N ILE A 210 -11.89 -2.73 5.30
CA ILE A 210 -10.81 -1.78 5.61
C ILE A 210 -10.13 -2.18 6.93
N VAL A 211 -8.85 -2.53 6.85
CA VAL A 211 -8.04 -2.97 7.99
C VAL A 211 -6.84 -2.05 8.27
N ALA A 212 -6.57 -1.10 7.39
CA ALA A 212 -5.61 -0.01 7.57
C ALA A 212 -6.03 1.20 6.73
N ILE A 213 -5.62 2.39 7.12
CA ILE A 213 -5.87 3.63 6.39
C ILE A 213 -4.57 4.39 6.24
N GLU A 214 -4.09 4.53 5.02
CA GLU A 214 -2.96 5.39 4.69
C GLU A 214 -3.42 6.82 4.43
N LEU A 215 -2.74 7.75 5.06
CA LEU A 215 -3.10 9.16 5.11
C LEU A 215 -2.02 10.01 4.46
N SER A 216 -2.36 10.58 3.33
CA SER A 216 -1.63 11.66 2.69
C SER A 216 -2.61 12.65 2.05
N HIS A 217 -2.13 13.84 1.72
CA HIS A 217 -2.91 14.84 1.01
C HIS A 217 -2.34 15.06 -0.39
N ASN A 218 -3.22 15.29 -1.36
CA ASN A 218 -2.88 15.69 -2.71
C ASN A 218 -3.98 16.56 -3.32
N ASN A 219 -3.70 17.14 -4.49
CA ASN A 219 -4.64 17.98 -5.24
C ASN A 219 -5.67 17.17 -6.06
N GLY A 220 -5.54 15.83 -6.08
CA GLY A 220 -6.36 14.90 -6.87
C GLY A 220 -5.95 14.82 -8.34
N ILE A 221 -4.78 15.29 -8.71
CA ILE A 221 -4.19 15.22 -10.06
C ILE A 221 -2.85 14.49 -10.00
N GLU A 222 -2.01 14.85 -9.01
CA GLU A 222 -0.68 14.29 -8.80
C GLU A 222 -0.61 13.60 -7.43
N ASP A 223 0.13 12.50 -7.38
CA ASP A 223 0.35 11.74 -6.16
C ASP A 223 1.45 12.40 -5.30
N GLU A 224 1.09 13.50 -4.64
CA GLU A 224 2.03 14.38 -3.95
C GLU A 224 2.52 13.87 -2.59
N HIS A 225 1.76 13.00 -1.92
CA HIS A 225 2.02 12.52 -0.55
C HIS A 225 2.35 13.64 0.46
N LEU A 226 1.57 14.72 0.42
CA LEU A 226 1.71 15.84 1.35
C LEU A 226 1.16 15.51 2.74
N PRO A 227 1.61 16.20 3.79
CA PRO A 227 1.03 16.08 5.12
C PRO A 227 -0.47 16.36 5.14
N ILE A 228 -1.20 15.67 6.02
CA ILE A 228 -2.65 15.84 6.19
C ILE A 228 -3.02 17.27 6.58
N LYS A 229 -4.19 17.71 6.13
CA LYS A 229 -4.74 19.05 6.38
C LYS A 229 -5.95 19.00 7.30
N ARG A 230 -6.11 20.01 8.18
CA ARG A 230 -7.22 20.09 9.16
C ARG A 230 -8.61 20.06 8.52
N LYS A 231 -8.80 20.69 7.37
CA LYS A 231 -10.09 20.79 6.67
C LYS A 231 -10.06 19.96 5.39
N ALA A 232 -9.86 18.64 5.51
CA ALA A 232 -9.83 17.74 4.37
C ALA A 232 -11.02 16.77 4.39
N TRP A 233 -11.41 16.30 3.22
CA TRP A 233 -12.58 15.43 3.02
C TRP A 233 -12.50 14.11 3.81
N TYR A 234 -11.30 13.57 4.01
CA TYR A 234 -11.10 12.29 4.69
C TYR A 234 -11.43 12.33 6.20
N TRP A 235 -11.50 13.48 6.85
CA TRP A 235 -11.93 13.57 8.25
C TRP A 235 -13.35 13.03 8.47
N LYS A 236 -14.24 13.23 7.50
CA LYS A 236 -15.59 12.65 7.56
C LYS A 236 -15.54 11.13 7.62
N ILE A 237 -14.59 10.51 6.91
CA ILE A 237 -14.39 9.06 6.92
C ILE A 237 -13.75 8.62 8.24
N LEU A 238 -12.66 9.27 8.67
CA LEU A 238 -11.92 8.89 9.86
C LEU A 238 -12.76 8.92 11.16
N LYS A 239 -13.83 9.71 11.20
CA LYS A 239 -14.78 9.79 12.33
C LYS A 239 -15.79 8.65 12.40
N LYS A 240 -15.86 7.77 11.41
CA LYS A 240 -16.73 6.59 11.47
C LYS A 240 -16.29 5.68 12.61
N LYS A 241 -17.26 5.21 13.42
CA LYS A 241 -16.99 4.36 14.59
C LYS A 241 -16.20 3.10 14.23
N ILE A 242 -16.48 2.50 13.08
CA ILE A 242 -15.80 1.30 12.59
C ILE A 242 -14.28 1.52 12.40
N PHE A 243 -13.82 2.75 12.17
CA PHE A 243 -12.42 3.06 11.94
C PHE A 243 -11.66 3.54 13.19
N ILE A 244 -12.27 3.62 14.36
CA ILE A 244 -11.60 4.10 15.58
C ILE A 244 -10.34 3.27 15.86
N THR A 245 -10.43 1.96 15.79
CA THR A 245 -9.34 1.02 16.09
C THR A 245 -8.48 0.66 14.88
N VAL A 246 -8.88 1.03 13.68
CA VAL A 246 -8.11 0.76 12.47
C VAL A 246 -6.83 1.59 12.46
N PRO A 247 -5.65 1.00 12.21
CA PRO A 247 -4.39 1.73 12.12
C PRO A 247 -4.45 2.86 11.08
N LYS A 248 -3.95 4.06 11.45
CA LYS A 248 -3.75 5.19 10.56
C LYS A 248 -2.26 5.35 10.30
N ILE A 249 -1.88 5.28 9.04
CA ILE A 249 -0.50 5.31 8.56
C ILE A 249 -0.27 6.66 7.90
N LEU A 250 0.75 7.39 8.33
CA LEU A 250 1.13 8.66 7.70
C LEU A 250 2.17 8.38 6.61
N GLU A 251 1.75 8.43 5.36
CA GLU A 251 2.61 8.18 4.21
C GLU A 251 2.96 9.51 3.51
N TYR A 252 4.13 10.05 3.83
CA TYR A 252 4.58 11.34 3.31
C TYR A 252 5.87 11.24 2.52
N ARG A 253 6.01 12.06 1.48
CA ARG A 253 7.26 12.24 0.73
C ARG A 253 7.98 13.51 1.19
N ASN A 254 9.33 13.42 1.27
CA ASN A 254 10.19 14.56 1.61
C ASN A 254 9.74 15.32 2.87
N CYS A 255 9.31 14.60 3.89
CA CYS A 255 8.77 15.15 5.11
C CYS A 255 9.74 14.93 6.27
N ASN A 256 9.96 15.95 7.10
CA ASN A 256 10.74 15.82 8.32
C ASN A 256 9.89 15.26 9.47
N ILE A 257 10.54 14.74 10.49
CA ILE A 257 9.89 14.08 11.64
C ILE A 257 8.98 15.02 12.43
N SER A 258 9.31 16.32 12.48
CA SER A 258 8.46 17.34 13.14
C SER A 258 7.08 17.45 12.49
N LYS A 259 7.00 17.40 11.16
CA LYS A 259 5.74 17.38 10.42
C LYS A 259 4.94 16.11 10.69
N ILE A 260 5.62 14.96 10.82
CA ILE A 260 4.97 13.69 11.20
C ILE A 260 4.37 13.83 12.59
N LYS A 261 5.09 14.36 13.58
CA LYS A 261 4.58 14.61 14.93
C LYS A 261 3.36 15.54 14.94
N GLN A 262 3.42 16.66 14.19
CA GLN A 262 2.27 17.56 14.05
C GLN A 262 1.04 16.84 13.50
N SER A 263 1.22 15.93 12.56
CA SER A 263 0.13 15.14 12.00
C SER A 263 -0.41 14.10 12.99
N ILE A 264 0.46 13.46 13.77
CA ILE A 264 0.05 12.56 14.86
C ILE A 264 -0.81 13.31 15.89
N GLU A 265 -0.38 14.50 16.31
CA GLU A 265 -1.16 15.32 17.25
C GLU A 265 -2.49 15.81 16.64
N LEU A 266 -2.52 16.06 15.34
CA LEU A 266 -3.74 16.40 14.63
C LEU A 266 -4.73 15.22 14.61
N LEU A 267 -4.25 13.99 14.43
CA LEU A 267 -5.07 12.77 14.49
C LEU A 267 -5.63 12.50 15.88
N LYS A 268 -4.85 12.76 16.95
CA LYS A 268 -5.31 12.56 18.33
C LYS A 268 -6.42 13.53 18.76
N LYS A 269 -6.47 14.71 18.14
CA LYS A 269 -7.44 15.78 18.48
C LYS A 269 -8.76 15.70 17.72
N ASN A 270 -8.90 14.83 16.73
CA ASN A 270 -10.08 14.74 15.87
C ASN A 270 -10.70 13.35 15.86
#